data_7dd083f7b12d5b630bc10dae2486ccca
#
_entry.id   7dd083f7b12d5b630bc10dae2486ccca
#
_cell.length_a   1.000
_cell.length_b   1.000
_cell.length_c   1.000
_cell.angle_alpha   90.00
_cell.angle_beta   90.00
_cell.angle_gamma   90.00
#
_symmetry.space_group_name_H-M   'P 1'
#
loop_
_entity.id
_entity.type
_entity.pdbx_description
1 polymer ?
#
loop_
_entity_poly.entity_id
_entity_poly.type
_entity_poly.pdbx_seq_one_letter_code
_entity_poly.pdbx_strand_id
1 'polypeptide(L)'
;RYAVLTGGFPILAVIEEHVPNPGRWYKILAKAEWREPNVFEDNGWAVGALQAAWSSIMHTTHMREDRLSSYFPDSLTTAIRIGHDTDTVASIAGAMLGAMYGMSVIPARWRRLLHGWPGIRGNSLEEYAVLTTRQGDPLKYGWPLVDHIDYVDLQYGKPALSRHPHDEGVWLAS
;
A
#
# COMPACT_ATOMS: atom_id res chain seq x y z
N ARG A 1 -1.89 -1.20 -10.85
CA ARG A 1 -2.50 -2.05 -11.88
C ARG A 1 -1.46 -2.90 -12.63
N TYR A 2 -0.43 -2.29 -13.22
CA TYR A 2 0.59 -3.02 -13.98
C TYR A 2 1.30 -4.07 -13.14
N ALA A 3 1.74 -3.76 -11.92
CA ALA A 3 2.38 -4.71 -11.04
C ALA A 3 1.51 -5.94 -10.74
N VAL A 4 0.21 -5.72 -10.50
CA VAL A 4 -0.76 -6.81 -10.29
C VAL A 4 -0.94 -7.67 -11.53
N LEU A 5 -0.94 -7.07 -12.72
CA LEU A 5 -1.18 -7.80 -13.97
C LEU A 5 0.06 -8.52 -14.49
N THR A 6 1.25 -7.98 -14.25
CA THR A 6 2.50 -8.45 -14.85
C THR A 6 3.43 -9.18 -13.87
N GLY A 7 3.17 -9.07 -12.56
CA GLY A 7 4.07 -9.58 -11.53
C GLY A 7 5.43 -8.89 -11.51
N GLY A 8 5.50 -7.63 -11.98
CA GLY A 8 6.75 -6.88 -12.06
C GLY A 8 6.54 -5.38 -11.85
N PHE A 9 7.63 -4.63 -11.85
CA PHE A 9 7.61 -3.16 -11.77
C PHE A 9 7.98 -2.52 -13.13
N PRO A 10 7.08 -2.52 -14.11
CA PRO A 10 7.34 -1.88 -15.40
C PRO A 10 7.23 -0.35 -15.28
N ILE A 11 7.90 0.24 -14.28
CA ILE A 11 7.73 1.64 -13.91
C ILE A 11 8.12 2.57 -15.06
N LEU A 12 9.14 2.24 -15.84
CA LEU A 12 9.57 3.03 -16.99
C LEU A 12 8.54 2.99 -18.11
N ALA A 13 7.98 1.82 -18.42
CA ALA A 13 6.94 1.69 -19.46
C ALA A 13 5.66 2.46 -19.06
N VAL A 14 5.28 2.42 -17.79
CA VAL A 14 4.13 3.19 -17.28
C VAL A 14 4.37 4.70 -17.40
N ILE A 15 5.60 5.14 -17.13
CA ILE A 15 5.97 6.56 -17.26
C ILE A 15 5.95 6.99 -18.71
N GLU A 16 6.49 6.18 -19.63
CA GLU A 16 6.45 6.47 -21.07
C GLU A 16 5.03 6.62 -21.60
N GLU A 17 4.14 5.74 -21.15
CA GLU A 17 2.76 5.71 -21.65
C GLU A 17 1.88 6.84 -21.08
N HIS A 18 2.10 7.23 -19.81
CA HIS A 18 1.13 8.05 -19.08
C HIS A 18 1.64 9.40 -18.59
N VAL A 19 2.95 9.65 -18.66
CA VAL A 19 3.52 10.86 -18.05
C VAL A 19 4.09 11.80 -19.09
N PRO A 20 3.64 13.06 -19.12
CA PRO A 20 4.29 14.08 -19.94
C PRO A 20 5.76 14.27 -19.55
N ASN A 21 6.64 14.39 -20.52
CA ASN A 21 8.08 14.57 -20.29
C ASN A 21 8.74 13.44 -19.48
N PRO A 22 8.72 12.21 -19.98
CA PRO A 22 9.23 11.03 -19.27
C PRO A 22 10.71 11.13 -18.90
N GLY A 23 11.51 11.86 -19.66
CA GLY A 23 12.95 12.01 -19.44
C GLY A 23 13.33 12.61 -18.07
N ARG A 24 12.46 13.46 -17.48
CA ARG A 24 12.65 13.95 -16.11
C ARG A 24 12.48 12.82 -15.09
N TRP A 25 11.47 11.99 -15.27
CA TRP A 25 11.16 10.89 -14.37
C TRP A 25 12.20 9.77 -14.41
N TYR A 26 12.80 9.52 -15.58
CA TYR A 26 13.91 8.57 -15.69
C TYR A 26 15.09 8.98 -14.81
N LYS A 27 15.45 10.27 -14.81
CA LYS A 27 16.53 10.78 -13.95
C LYS A 27 16.19 10.66 -12.46
N ILE A 28 14.93 10.91 -12.09
CA ILE A 28 14.44 10.80 -10.72
C ILE A 28 14.54 9.36 -10.23
N LEU A 29 14.07 8.40 -11.02
CA LEU A 29 14.08 6.99 -10.67
C LEU A 29 15.47 6.38 -10.72
N ALA A 30 16.27 6.69 -11.74
CA ALA A 30 17.66 6.27 -11.82
C ALA A 30 18.45 6.73 -10.58
N LYS A 31 18.22 7.96 -10.11
CA LYS A 31 18.83 8.42 -8.86
C LYS A 31 18.47 7.52 -7.68
N ALA A 32 17.20 7.08 -7.57
CA ALA A 32 16.74 6.20 -6.51
C ALA A 32 17.30 4.77 -6.63
N GLU A 33 17.59 4.30 -7.83
CA GLU A 33 18.21 2.99 -8.06
C GLU A 33 19.70 2.96 -7.74
N TRP A 34 20.41 4.08 -7.95
CA TRP A 34 21.87 4.15 -7.78
C TRP A 34 22.31 4.68 -6.41
N ARG A 35 21.43 5.36 -5.68
CA ARG A 35 21.79 5.97 -4.39
C ARG A 35 21.15 5.21 -3.25
N GLU A 36 21.93 5.03 -2.19
CA GLU A 36 21.48 4.39 -0.96
C GLU A 36 20.24 5.09 -0.37
N PRO A 37 19.33 4.33 0.26
CA PRO A 37 18.08 4.87 0.81
C PRO A 37 18.27 6.06 1.76
N ASN A 38 19.30 6.06 2.57
CA ASN A 38 19.60 7.10 3.57
C ASN A 38 19.89 8.49 2.98
N VAL A 39 20.11 8.61 1.66
CA VAL A 39 20.28 9.93 1.03
C VAL A 39 18.96 10.62 0.67
N PHE A 40 17.83 9.94 0.89
CA PHE A 40 16.49 10.44 0.58
C PHE A 40 15.75 10.89 1.86
N GLU A 41 16.44 11.65 2.71
CA GLU A 41 15.85 12.19 3.95
C GLU A 41 14.78 13.25 3.69
N ASP A 42 14.91 14.04 2.62
CA ASP A 42 13.88 15.00 2.20
C ASP A 42 12.72 14.29 1.50
N ASN A 43 11.97 13.49 2.27
CA ASN A 43 10.91 12.59 1.80
C ASN A 43 9.48 13.02 2.21
N GLY A 44 9.31 14.22 2.77
CA GLY A 44 8.00 14.79 3.09
C GLY A 44 7.22 15.32 1.89
N TRP A 45 7.73 15.20 0.66
CA TRP A 45 7.04 15.58 -0.56
C TRP A 45 6.97 14.41 -1.56
N ALA A 46 5.95 14.42 -2.42
CA ALA A 46 5.57 13.24 -3.23
C ALA A 46 6.71 12.58 -4.01
N VAL A 47 7.59 13.37 -4.65
CA VAL A 47 8.70 12.81 -5.44
C VAL A 47 9.80 12.26 -4.54
N GLY A 48 10.12 12.96 -3.44
CA GLY A 48 11.09 12.48 -2.45
C GLY A 48 10.61 11.19 -1.79
N ALA A 49 9.34 11.11 -1.39
CA ALA A 49 8.73 9.90 -0.85
C ALA A 49 8.79 8.71 -1.83
N LEU A 50 8.49 8.96 -3.10
CA LEU A 50 8.61 7.93 -4.14
C LEU A 50 10.05 7.46 -4.34
N GLN A 51 11.03 8.39 -4.36
CA GLN A 51 12.44 8.03 -4.48
C GLN A 51 12.93 7.23 -3.28
N ALA A 52 12.56 7.65 -2.07
CA ALA A 52 12.89 6.94 -0.83
C ALA A 52 12.32 5.51 -0.82
N ALA A 53 11.05 5.37 -1.19
CA ALA A 53 10.38 4.07 -1.29
C ALA A 53 11.02 3.18 -2.36
N TRP A 54 11.27 3.72 -3.56
CA TRP A 54 11.89 2.97 -4.65
C TRP A 54 13.32 2.55 -4.31
N SER A 55 14.12 3.45 -3.76
CA SER A 55 15.47 3.11 -3.29
C SER A 55 15.45 2.02 -2.21
N SER A 56 14.51 2.09 -1.27
CA SER A 56 14.38 1.06 -0.22
C SER A 56 14.08 -0.32 -0.78
N ILE A 57 13.24 -0.39 -1.82
CA ILE A 57 12.95 -1.64 -2.52
C ILE A 57 14.19 -2.16 -3.26
N MET A 58 14.85 -1.29 -4.03
CA MET A 58 15.96 -1.68 -4.89
C MET A 58 17.22 -2.06 -4.11
N HIS A 59 17.47 -1.44 -2.96
CA HIS A 59 18.65 -1.72 -2.14
C HIS A 59 18.43 -2.79 -1.06
N THR A 60 17.19 -3.27 -0.91
CA THR A 60 16.96 -4.44 -0.07
C THR A 60 17.33 -5.70 -0.84
N THR A 61 18.32 -6.39 -0.36
CA THR A 61 18.89 -7.56 -1.03
C THR A 61 17.92 -8.75 -0.97
N HIS A 62 17.41 -9.17 -2.11
CA HIS A 62 16.60 -10.39 -2.28
C HIS A 62 17.38 -11.49 -3.00
N MET A 63 18.60 -11.67 -2.60
CA MET A 63 19.59 -12.52 -3.27
C MET A 63 19.28 -14.02 -3.28
N ARG A 64 18.12 -14.47 -2.76
CA ARG A 64 17.74 -15.90 -2.74
C ARG A 64 16.23 -16.06 -2.84
N GLU A 65 15.80 -16.96 -3.70
CA GLU A 65 14.38 -17.38 -3.83
C GLU A 65 13.77 -17.86 -2.51
N ASP A 66 14.60 -18.37 -1.59
CA ASP A 66 14.23 -18.81 -0.25
C ASP A 66 13.92 -17.66 0.73
N ARG A 67 14.12 -16.39 0.34
CA ARG A 67 13.91 -15.19 1.18
C ARG A 67 12.81 -14.24 0.75
N LEU A 68 11.94 -14.62 -0.18
CA LEU A 68 10.80 -13.78 -0.56
C LEU A 68 9.93 -13.38 0.65
N SER A 69 9.83 -14.26 1.65
CA SER A 69 9.09 -13.98 2.88
C SER A 69 9.70 -12.88 3.77
N SER A 70 11.01 -12.63 3.65
CA SER A 70 11.69 -11.57 4.37
C SER A 70 11.81 -10.28 3.56
N TYR A 71 11.75 -10.36 2.24
CA TYR A 71 11.97 -9.21 1.35
C TYR A 71 10.98 -8.07 1.60
N PHE A 72 9.71 -8.39 1.75
CA PHE A 72 8.68 -7.38 2.06
C PHE A 72 8.94 -6.67 3.40
N PRO A 73 9.06 -7.37 4.54
CA PRO A 73 9.34 -6.70 5.81
C PRO A 73 10.70 -6.01 5.85
N ASP A 74 11.71 -6.54 5.17
CA ASP A 74 13.05 -5.95 5.14
C ASP A 74 13.05 -4.64 4.33
N SER A 75 12.36 -4.59 3.20
CA SER A 75 12.19 -3.36 2.41
C SER A 75 11.45 -2.27 3.19
N LEU A 76 10.39 -2.63 3.92
CA LEU A 76 9.68 -1.67 4.77
C LEU A 76 10.56 -1.22 5.95
N THR A 77 11.35 -2.10 6.52
CA THR A 77 12.32 -1.75 7.57
C THR A 77 13.36 -0.77 7.03
N THR A 78 13.86 -0.98 5.82
CA THR A 78 14.79 -0.07 5.14
C THR A 78 14.14 1.30 4.92
N ALA A 79 12.89 1.33 4.43
CA ALA A 79 12.12 2.56 4.24
C ALA A 79 11.96 3.36 5.55
N ILE A 80 11.60 2.68 6.63
CA ILE A 80 11.41 3.30 7.95
C ILE A 80 12.74 3.85 8.52
N ARG A 81 13.86 3.17 8.27
CA ARG A 81 15.18 3.59 8.75
C ARG A 81 15.72 4.86 8.11
N ILE A 82 15.16 5.31 7.00
CA ILE A 82 15.51 6.62 6.41
C ILE A 82 15.16 7.75 7.38
N GLY A 83 14.07 7.61 8.12
CA GLY A 83 13.59 8.66 9.01
C GLY A 83 12.62 9.63 8.32
N HIS A 84 12.30 10.73 9.01
CA HIS A 84 11.39 11.79 8.57
C HIS A 84 9.96 11.28 8.29
N ASP A 85 9.45 11.32 7.07
CA ASP A 85 8.08 10.90 6.72
C ASP A 85 8.02 9.38 6.45
N THR A 86 8.29 8.60 7.49
CA THR A 86 8.48 7.14 7.39
C THR A 86 7.21 6.38 7.04
N ASP A 87 6.07 6.85 7.48
CA ASP A 87 4.76 6.23 7.23
C ASP A 87 4.36 6.38 5.75
N THR A 88 4.54 7.56 5.16
CA THR A 88 4.33 7.78 3.72
C THR A 88 5.26 6.92 2.88
N VAL A 89 6.57 6.92 3.19
CA VAL A 89 7.56 6.12 2.44
C VAL A 89 7.24 4.63 2.55
N ALA A 90 6.97 4.13 3.75
CA ALA A 90 6.63 2.73 3.96
C ALA A 90 5.30 2.34 3.31
N SER A 91 4.30 3.23 3.30
CA SER A 91 3.03 3.01 2.58
C SER A 91 3.24 2.83 1.08
N ILE A 92 4.05 3.68 0.45
CA ILE A 92 4.36 3.58 -0.98
C ILE A 92 5.10 2.28 -1.27
N ALA A 93 6.15 1.97 -0.51
CA ALA A 93 6.93 0.74 -0.69
C ALA A 93 6.06 -0.52 -0.49
N GLY A 94 5.23 -0.52 0.55
CA GLY A 94 4.32 -1.62 0.86
C GLY A 94 3.24 -1.82 -0.21
N ALA A 95 2.68 -0.75 -0.75
CA ALA A 95 1.71 -0.82 -1.83
C ALA A 95 2.33 -1.41 -3.11
N MET A 96 3.54 -0.99 -3.46
CA MET A 96 4.26 -1.51 -4.63
C MET A 96 4.58 -3.00 -4.48
N LEU A 97 5.18 -3.39 -3.36
CA LEU A 97 5.54 -4.79 -3.09
C LEU A 97 4.31 -5.69 -2.94
N GLY A 98 3.27 -5.21 -2.28
CA GLY A 98 2.00 -5.93 -2.16
C GLY A 98 1.31 -6.14 -3.50
N ALA A 99 1.37 -5.15 -4.40
CA ALA A 99 0.84 -5.27 -5.75
C ALA A 99 1.60 -6.29 -6.60
N MET A 100 2.92 -6.42 -6.39
CA MET A 100 3.77 -7.35 -7.12
C MET A 100 3.66 -8.79 -6.61
N TYR A 101 3.75 -8.96 -5.31
CA TYR A 101 3.89 -10.28 -4.68
C TYR A 101 2.60 -10.80 -4.03
N GLY A 102 1.59 -9.96 -3.94
CA GLY A 102 0.32 -10.30 -3.29
C GLY A 102 0.40 -10.31 -1.76
N MET A 103 -0.68 -10.75 -1.15
CA MET A 103 -0.87 -10.72 0.30
C MET A 103 0.02 -11.70 1.06
N SER A 104 0.47 -12.78 0.44
CA SER A 104 1.24 -13.85 1.08
C SER A 104 2.59 -13.38 1.64
N VAL A 105 3.17 -12.32 1.07
CA VAL A 105 4.44 -11.75 1.54
C VAL A 105 4.29 -10.89 2.80
N ILE A 106 3.07 -10.48 3.14
CA ILE A 106 2.79 -9.68 4.33
C ILE A 106 2.77 -10.61 5.53
N PRO A 107 3.63 -10.41 6.54
CA PRO A 107 3.67 -11.27 7.71
C PRO A 107 2.29 -11.39 8.38
N ALA A 108 1.86 -12.63 8.67
CA ALA A 108 0.54 -12.88 9.24
C ALA A 108 0.27 -12.12 10.55
N ARG A 109 1.32 -11.92 11.36
CA ARG A 109 1.22 -11.11 12.58
C ARG A 109 0.86 -9.65 12.28
N TRP A 110 1.39 -9.07 11.19
CA TRP A 110 1.10 -7.69 10.80
C TRP A 110 -0.34 -7.57 10.32
N ARG A 111 -0.78 -8.51 9.48
CA ARG A 111 -2.17 -8.54 8.99
C ARG A 111 -3.20 -8.59 10.13
N ARG A 112 -2.91 -9.36 11.20
CA ARG A 112 -3.77 -9.44 12.38
C ARG A 112 -3.81 -8.16 13.22
N LEU A 113 -2.77 -7.34 13.15
CA LEU A 113 -2.69 -6.07 13.87
C LEU A 113 -3.28 -4.90 13.10
N LEU A 114 -3.46 -5.06 11.77
CA LEU A 114 -4.02 -3.99 10.94
C LEU A 114 -5.46 -3.68 11.36
N HIS A 115 -5.66 -2.42 11.66
CA HIS A 115 -6.98 -1.86 11.92
C HIS A 115 -6.99 -0.39 11.50
N GLY A 116 -8.16 0.11 11.17
CA GLY A 116 -8.35 1.50 10.75
C GLY A 116 -9.80 1.92 10.91
N TRP A 117 -10.01 3.21 10.81
CA TRP A 117 -11.34 3.77 10.79
C TRP A 117 -12.06 3.36 9.50
N PRO A 118 -13.33 3.02 9.53
CA PRO A 118 -14.29 2.93 10.64
C PRO A 118 -14.45 1.51 11.26
N GLY A 119 -13.40 0.78 11.48
CA GLY A 119 -13.39 -0.61 11.98
C GLY A 119 -12.88 -1.60 10.97
N ILE A 120 -12.18 -1.11 9.92
CA ILE A 120 -11.51 -1.93 8.90
C ILE A 120 -10.40 -2.73 9.56
N ARG A 121 -10.31 -4.01 9.21
CA ARG A 121 -9.27 -4.93 9.67
C ARG A 121 -8.51 -5.52 8.47
N GLY A 122 -7.45 -6.26 8.74
CA GLY A 122 -6.65 -6.89 7.69
C GLY A 122 -7.47 -7.77 6.73
N ASN A 123 -8.40 -8.58 7.25
CA ASN A 123 -9.29 -9.40 6.43
C ASN A 123 -10.24 -8.57 5.56
N SER A 124 -10.73 -7.44 6.04
CA SER A 124 -11.54 -6.53 5.21
C SER A 124 -10.75 -6.00 4.03
N LEU A 125 -9.47 -5.65 4.23
CA LEU A 125 -8.58 -5.22 3.14
C LEU A 125 -8.33 -6.34 2.12
N GLU A 126 -8.26 -7.59 2.57
CA GLU A 126 -8.14 -8.76 1.71
C GLU A 126 -9.38 -8.91 0.80
N GLU A 127 -10.56 -8.78 1.37
CA GLU A 127 -11.82 -8.82 0.62
C GLU A 127 -11.91 -7.68 -0.39
N TYR A 128 -11.54 -6.46 0.00
CA TYR A 128 -11.48 -5.31 -0.91
C TYR A 128 -10.52 -5.54 -2.09
N ALA A 129 -9.37 -6.09 -1.82
CA ALA A 129 -8.39 -6.41 -2.87
C ALA A 129 -8.96 -7.42 -3.87
N VAL A 130 -9.61 -8.49 -3.39
CA VAL A 130 -10.26 -9.49 -4.24
C VAL A 130 -11.37 -8.88 -5.09
N LEU A 131 -12.22 -8.04 -4.50
CA LEU A 131 -13.29 -7.36 -5.22
C LEU A 131 -12.76 -6.43 -6.31
N THR A 132 -11.71 -5.67 -5.99
CA THR A 132 -11.04 -4.77 -6.95
C THR A 132 -10.49 -5.55 -8.16
N THR A 133 -9.88 -6.71 -7.94
CA THR A 133 -9.34 -7.55 -9.01
C THR A 133 -10.43 -8.19 -9.88
N ARG A 134 -11.59 -8.48 -9.30
CA ARG A 134 -12.74 -9.05 -10.01
C ARG A 134 -13.55 -8.00 -10.79
N GLN A 135 -13.07 -6.76 -10.90
CA GLN A 135 -13.76 -5.65 -11.55
C GLN A 135 -15.17 -5.42 -10.97
N GLY A 136 -15.34 -5.67 -9.68
CA GLY A 136 -16.58 -5.38 -8.99
C GLY A 136 -16.89 -3.88 -9.11
N ASP A 137 -18.03 -3.56 -9.72
CA ASP A 137 -18.52 -2.19 -9.72
C ASP A 137 -19.02 -1.87 -8.30
N PRO A 138 -18.35 -0.99 -7.57
CA PRO A 138 -18.78 -0.62 -6.21
C PRO A 138 -20.18 0.01 -6.19
N LEU A 139 -20.60 0.61 -7.31
CA LEU A 139 -21.92 1.21 -7.46
C LEU A 139 -22.98 0.15 -7.74
N LYS A 140 -22.60 -0.97 -8.39
CA LYS A 140 -23.53 -2.04 -8.73
C LYS A 140 -23.75 -3.02 -7.58
N TYR A 141 -22.71 -3.26 -6.79
CA TYR A 141 -22.76 -4.28 -5.71
C TYR A 141 -22.82 -3.65 -4.31
N GLY A 142 -22.90 -2.32 -4.22
CA GLY A 142 -22.69 -1.59 -2.98
C GLY A 142 -21.23 -1.71 -2.49
N TRP A 143 -20.94 -1.07 -1.40
CA TRP A 143 -19.72 -1.35 -0.64
C TRP A 143 -20.00 -2.64 0.17
N PRO A 144 -19.56 -3.83 -0.27
CA PRO A 144 -20.02 -5.09 0.32
C PRO A 144 -19.64 -5.29 1.77
N LEU A 145 -19.02 -4.31 2.35
CA LEU A 145 -18.38 -4.35 3.65
C LEU A 145 -19.08 -3.58 4.72
N VAL A 146 -20.07 -2.82 4.35
CA VAL A 146 -20.84 -2.09 5.34
C VAL A 146 -21.55 -3.05 6.31
N ASP A 147 -21.97 -4.21 5.81
CA ASP A 147 -22.64 -5.22 6.64
C ASP A 147 -21.66 -6.08 7.48
N HIS A 148 -20.37 -6.01 7.21
CA HIS A 148 -19.33 -6.82 7.87
C HIS A 148 -18.34 -6.01 8.71
N ILE A 149 -18.50 -4.69 8.72
CA ILE A 149 -17.63 -3.83 9.52
C ILE A 149 -18.23 -3.70 10.92
N ASP A 150 -17.58 -4.31 11.89
CA ASP A 150 -17.81 -3.99 13.30
C ASP A 150 -17.25 -2.60 13.57
N TYR A 151 -18.10 -1.60 13.49
CA TYR A 151 -17.77 -0.26 13.91
C TYR A 151 -17.63 -0.19 15.41
N VAL A 152 -16.46 -0.46 15.88
CA VAL A 152 -16.12 -0.29 17.29
C VAL A 152 -15.30 0.97 17.40
N ASP A 153 -15.75 1.89 18.24
CA ASP A 153 -14.89 2.96 18.70
C ASP A 153 -13.69 2.33 19.43
N LEU A 154 -12.55 2.30 18.75
CA LEU A 154 -11.35 1.66 19.25
C LEU A 154 -10.86 2.27 20.58
N GLN A 155 -11.26 3.51 20.86
CA GLN A 155 -10.89 4.21 22.08
C GLN A 155 -11.81 3.86 23.25
N TYR A 156 -13.11 3.65 22.99
CA TYR A 156 -14.12 3.50 24.04
C TYR A 156 -14.92 2.19 23.97
N GLY A 157 -14.62 1.30 23.05
CA GLY A 157 -15.33 0.04 22.86
C GLY A 157 -16.79 0.19 22.43
N LYS A 158 -17.17 1.35 21.93
CA LYS A 158 -18.54 1.65 21.46
C LYS A 158 -18.57 1.64 19.93
N PRO A 159 -19.73 1.35 19.31
CA PRO A 159 -19.89 1.52 17.88
C PRO A 159 -19.55 2.96 17.47
N ALA A 160 -18.60 3.14 16.58
CA ALA A 160 -18.19 4.45 16.08
C ALA A 160 -19.16 4.98 15.00
N LEU A 161 -19.91 4.10 14.38
CA LEU A 161 -20.89 4.43 13.35
C LEU A 161 -22.23 3.73 13.61
N SER A 162 -23.30 4.37 13.25
CA SER A 162 -24.64 3.79 13.26
C SER A 162 -25.19 3.68 11.85
N ARG A 163 -26.00 2.69 11.61
CA ARG A 163 -26.70 2.55 10.34
C ARG A 163 -27.70 3.67 10.19
N HIS A 164 -27.66 4.37 9.06
CA HIS A 164 -28.64 5.40 8.76
C HIS A 164 -30.03 4.78 8.57
N PRO A 165 -31.13 5.37 9.10
CA PRO A 165 -32.48 4.78 9.05
C PRO A 165 -33.01 4.54 7.64
N HIS A 166 -32.43 5.20 6.64
CA HIS A 166 -32.80 5.05 5.23
C HIS A 166 -31.70 4.34 4.45
N ASP A 167 -30.90 3.59 5.16
CA ASP A 167 -29.63 3.18 4.67
C ASP A 167 -29.75 1.91 3.86
N GLU A 168 -29.65 2.04 2.61
CA GLU A 168 -29.38 0.95 1.70
C GLU A 168 -27.89 0.53 1.78
N GLY A 169 -27.30 0.57 2.96
CA GLY A 169 -25.93 0.12 3.19
C GLY A 169 -24.89 1.20 3.52
N VAL A 170 -25.28 2.47 3.74
CA VAL A 170 -24.35 3.55 4.12
C VAL A 170 -24.26 3.72 5.63
N TRP A 171 -23.06 3.86 6.17
CA TRP A 171 -22.80 4.11 7.58
C TRP A 171 -22.38 5.55 7.79
N LEU A 172 -22.98 6.19 8.77
CA LEU A 172 -22.65 7.55 9.18
C LEU A 172 -22.02 7.53 10.58
N ALA A 173 -21.12 8.47 10.82
CA ALA A 173 -20.64 8.73 12.16
C ALA A 173 -21.78 9.27 13.04
N SER A 174 -21.97 8.70 14.20
CA SER A 174 -22.91 9.13 15.23
C SER A 174 -22.29 10.16 16.17
#